data_dd64c41e461457d26507d46d87f88512
#
_entry.id   dd64c41e461457d26507d46d87f88512
#
_cell.length_a   1.000
_cell.length_b   1.000
_cell.length_c   1.000
_cell.angle_alpha   90.00
_cell.angle_beta   90.00
_cell.angle_gamma   90.00
#
_symmetry.space_group_name_H-M   'P 1'
#
loop_
_entity.id
_entity.type
_entity.pdbx_description
1 polymer ?
#
loop_
_entity_poly.entity_id
_entity_poly.type
_entity_poly.pdbx_seq_one_letter_code
_entity_poly.pdbx_strand_id
1 'polypeptide(L)'
;MDLAVDDRINPNNRLATDIVMESDLTDLRYLYRYGEHIGSNELGMAEYLNSLTQDEIDRLAGVYTQGYKMGFINTGKDLSKKGTVDIRYNIGFERIIRAAIKNFADMGLKPVIYPGGYVSTMPNKQYWFDHKFDEALYLDKAYVKRKLEAARQAYEMRKDIAAMMAGPAVIEIFGETPFEPENKKEAYSLSLEQQKLHADYITDYQRMVQDYIKGDERSFTIIAFPIPEFGDNFKEMFRETVKINTLDAEKYGRVQQRIIDVLDKAEYVRVVGKGENKTYINVQMHELKNPSKETNFENCLADVNIPLGEVFTSPKLSGTNGVLHVSQVYLNELKYNDLEITFEDGRVKDYTCSNFDTEEDNKQYIFENILYRHETL
;
A
#
# COMPACT_ATOMS: atom_id res chain seq x y z
N MET A 1 -17.76 -9.50 -11.84
CA MET A 1 -17.03 -8.30 -12.26
C MET A 1 -17.91 -7.05 -12.24
N ASP A 2 -19.15 -7.09 -12.73
CA ASP A 2 -20.00 -5.90 -12.77
C ASP A 2 -20.22 -5.28 -11.39
N LEU A 3 -20.69 -6.06 -10.41
CA LEU A 3 -20.85 -5.61 -9.02
C LEU A 3 -19.52 -5.18 -8.40
N ALA A 4 -18.44 -5.91 -8.61
CA ALA A 4 -17.14 -5.58 -8.03
C ALA A 4 -16.56 -4.26 -8.58
N VAL A 5 -16.83 -3.90 -9.83
CA VAL A 5 -16.47 -2.60 -10.38
C VAL A 5 -17.40 -1.52 -9.83
N ASP A 6 -18.71 -1.79 -9.78
CA ASP A 6 -19.70 -0.85 -9.22
C ASP A 6 -19.37 -0.49 -7.76
N ASP A 7 -19.08 -1.49 -6.92
CA ASP A 7 -18.72 -1.28 -5.52
C ASP A 7 -17.48 -0.36 -5.36
N ARG A 8 -16.51 -0.49 -6.27
CA ARG A 8 -15.24 0.26 -6.21
C ARG A 8 -15.33 1.73 -6.62
N ILE A 9 -16.35 2.11 -7.39
CA ILE A 9 -16.41 3.46 -7.96
C ILE A 9 -17.71 4.20 -7.68
N ASN A 10 -18.77 3.50 -7.27
CA ASN A 10 -20.10 4.08 -7.10
C ASN A 10 -20.33 4.59 -5.68
N PRO A 11 -20.40 5.91 -5.46
CA PRO A 11 -20.64 6.49 -4.13
C PRO A 11 -22.05 6.23 -3.58
N ASN A 12 -22.95 5.61 -4.36
CA ASN A 12 -24.28 5.23 -3.90
C ASN A 12 -24.29 3.88 -3.17
N ASN A 13 -23.21 3.11 -3.23
CA ASN A 13 -23.04 1.90 -2.42
C ASN A 13 -22.60 2.30 -1.01
N ARG A 14 -23.59 2.47 -0.11
CA ARG A 14 -23.41 3.24 1.12
C ARG A 14 -23.22 2.42 2.39
N LEU A 15 -23.18 1.07 2.33
CA LEU A 15 -23.15 0.24 3.54
C LEU A 15 -22.10 0.71 4.56
N ALA A 16 -20.84 0.74 4.17
CA ALA A 16 -19.75 1.15 5.06
C ALA A 16 -19.83 2.65 5.40
N THR A 17 -20.17 3.49 4.43
CA THR A 17 -20.39 4.92 4.69
C THR A 17 -21.48 5.15 5.75
N ASP A 18 -22.60 4.43 5.69
CA ASP A 18 -23.69 4.54 6.65
C ASP A 18 -23.30 3.99 8.02
N ILE A 19 -22.51 2.91 8.07
CA ILE A 19 -21.94 2.44 9.33
C ILE A 19 -21.07 3.53 9.97
N VAL A 20 -20.17 4.12 9.21
CA VAL A 20 -19.26 5.18 9.70
C VAL A 20 -20.04 6.41 10.12
N MET A 21 -21.00 6.89 9.33
CA MET A 21 -21.63 8.20 9.54
C MET A 21 -22.81 8.17 10.50
N GLU A 22 -23.57 7.07 10.55
CA GLU A 22 -24.87 7.00 11.23
C GLU A 22 -24.82 6.19 12.54
N SER A 23 -23.78 5.33 12.75
CA SER A 23 -23.71 4.55 13.99
C SER A 23 -23.31 5.42 15.19
N ASP A 24 -23.77 5.04 16.37
CA ASP A 24 -23.13 5.46 17.62
C ASP A 24 -21.80 4.70 17.75
N LEU A 25 -20.67 5.38 17.45
CA LEU A 25 -19.35 4.77 17.50
C LEU A 25 -18.84 4.51 18.93
N THR A 26 -19.56 4.95 19.96
CA THR A 26 -19.27 4.60 21.36
C THR A 26 -19.84 3.24 21.75
N ASP A 27 -20.82 2.76 21.03
CA ASP A 27 -21.37 1.41 21.16
C ASP A 27 -20.67 0.46 20.18
N LEU A 28 -19.65 -0.25 20.65
CA LEU A 28 -18.79 -1.09 19.82
C LEU A 28 -19.52 -2.18 19.02
N ARG A 29 -20.81 -2.41 19.28
CA ARG A 29 -21.61 -3.33 18.45
C ARG A 29 -21.73 -2.89 17.00
N TYR A 30 -21.46 -1.63 16.68
CA TYR A 30 -21.44 -1.16 15.30
C TYR A 30 -20.40 -1.89 14.43
N LEU A 31 -19.26 -2.34 15.02
CA LEU A 31 -18.21 -3.06 14.31
C LEU A 31 -18.72 -4.33 13.61
N TYR A 32 -19.69 -5.02 14.23
CA TYR A 32 -20.26 -6.25 13.65
C TYR A 32 -21.20 -6.01 12.47
N ARG A 33 -21.55 -4.75 12.16
CA ARG A 33 -22.38 -4.40 11.00
C ARG A 33 -21.68 -4.62 9.67
N TYR A 34 -20.34 -4.66 9.68
CA TYR A 34 -19.54 -4.95 8.48
C TYR A 34 -19.68 -6.39 7.99
N GLY A 35 -20.04 -7.33 8.86
CA GLY A 35 -20.05 -8.76 8.54
C GLY A 35 -18.67 -9.39 8.51
N GLU A 36 -17.64 -8.67 8.94
CA GLU A 36 -16.26 -9.12 9.01
C GLU A 36 -15.91 -9.74 10.38
N HIS A 37 -14.77 -10.41 10.45
CA HIS A 37 -14.22 -10.87 11.72
C HIS A 37 -13.84 -9.65 12.58
N ILE A 38 -14.30 -9.62 13.84
CA ILE A 38 -13.97 -8.57 14.81
C ILE A 38 -13.20 -9.19 15.96
N GLY A 39 -11.93 -8.87 16.03
CA GLY A 39 -11.01 -9.36 17.05
C GLY A 39 -10.60 -8.28 18.05
N SER A 40 -9.56 -8.59 18.82
CA SER A 40 -9.01 -7.66 19.82
C SER A 40 -8.42 -6.39 19.24
N ASN A 41 -7.92 -6.45 17.99
CA ASN A 41 -7.38 -5.29 17.31
C ASN A 41 -8.45 -4.26 16.97
N GLU A 42 -9.56 -4.68 16.36
CA GLU A 42 -10.66 -3.81 15.97
C GLU A 42 -11.35 -3.21 17.19
N LEU A 43 -11.64 -4.04 18.19
CA LEU A 43 -12.22 -3.59 19.46
C LEU A 43 -11.29 -2.62 20.19
N GLY A 44 -10.03 -2.99 20.39
CA GLY A 44 -9.06 -2.17 21.12
C GLY A 44 -8.73 -0.85 20.42
N MET A 45 -8.72 -0.83 19.08
CA MET A 45 -8.53 0.41 18.31
C MET A 45 -9.73 1.33 18.48
N ALA A 46 -10.95 0.82 18.31
CA ALA A 46 -12.18 1.62 18.49
C ALA A 46 -12.29 2.16 19.92
N GLU A 47 -12.00 1.36 20.94
CA GLU A 47 -11.95 1.80 22.34
C GLU A 47 -10.92 2.90 22.55
N TYR A 48 -9.71 2.72 22.00
CA TYR A 48 -8.65 3.72 22.13
C TYR A 48 -9.03 5.04 21.48
N LEU A 49 -9.51 5.01 20.25
CA LEU A 49 -9.96 6.21 19.56
C LEU A 49 -11.15 6.87 20.28
N ASN A 50 -12.02 6.10 20.94
CA ASN A 50 -13.10 6.63 21.78
C ASN A 50 -12.59 7.32 23.06
N SER A 51 -11.37 7.02 23.49
CA SER A 51 -10.72 7.72 24.61
C SER A 51 -10.10 9.08 24.23
N LEU A 52 -9.93 9.35 22.93
CA LEU A 52 -9.39 10.61 22.43
C LEU A 52 -10.49 11.69 22.37
N THR A 53 -10.10 12.94 22.54
CA THR A 53 -10.98 14.09 22.34
C THR A 53 -11.35 14.24 20.86
N GLN A 54 -12.43 14.96 20.58
CA GLN A 54 -12.82 15.24 19.18
C GLN A 54 -11.77 16.08 18.47
N ASP A 55 -11.13 17.03 19.15
CA ASP A 55 -10.06 17.87 18.59
C ASP A 55 -8.84 17.05 18.17
N GLU A 56 -8.50 15.99 18.95
CA GLU A 56 -7.42 15.06 18.56
C GLU A 56 -7.79 14.26 17.32
N ILE A 57 -9.01 13.76 17.24
CA ILE A 57 -9.53 13.04 16.07
C ILE A 57 -9.56 13.95 14.84
N ASP A 58 -10.06 15.18 14.97
CA ASP A 58 -10.14 16.15 13.87
C ASP A 58 -8.75 16.52 13.36
N ARG A 59 -7.77 16.64 14.26
CA ARG A 59 -6.37 16.86 13.89
C ARG A 59 -5.79 15.69 13.09
N LEU A 60 -6.02 14.45 13.54
CA LEU A 60 -5.55 13.25 12.82
C LEU A 60 -6.16 13.16 11.42
N ALA A 61 -7.48 13.34 11.32
CA ALA A 61 -8.18 13.38 10.05
C ALA A 61 -7.72 14.55 9.17
N GLY A 62 -7.42 15.71 9.78
CA GLY A 62 -6.92 16.89 9.10
C GLY A 62 -5.60 16.68 8.40
N VAL A 63 -4.62 16.06 9.06
CA VAL A 63 -3.31 15.72 8.46
C VAL A 63 -3.49 14.85 7.22
N TYR A 64 -4.27 13.80 7.34
CA TYR A 64 -4.57 12.83 6.29
C TYR A 64 -5.27 13.46 5.07
N THR A 65 -6.33 14.24 5.32
CA THR A 65 -7.10 14.88 4.24
C THR A 65 -6.38 16.07 3.62
N GLN A 66 -5.60 16.82 4.41
CA GLN A 66 -4.78 17.91 3.90
C GLN A 66 -3.65 17.38 3.02
N GLY A 67 -2.99 16.29 3.41
CA GLY A 67 -2.01 15.60 2.57
C GLY A 67 -2.60 15.23 1.21
N TYR A 68 -3.81 14.65 1.20
CA TYR A 68 -4.52 14.32 -0.03
C TYR A 68 -4.71 15.55 -0.95
N LYS A 69 -5.14 16.67 -0.40
CA LYS A 69 -5.30 17.92 -1.14
C LYS A 69 -3.97 18.45 -1.69
N MET A 70 -2.91 18.39 -0.87
CA MET A 70 -1.59 18.83 -1.29
C MET A 70 -1.03 18.00 -2.44
N GLY A 71 -1.34 16.70 -2.51
CA GLY A 71 -0.97 15.86 -3.63
C GLY A 71 -1.48 16.36 -4.99
N PHE A 72 -2.68 16.91 -5.03
CA PHE A 72 -3.21 17.56 -6.24
C PHE A 72 -2.48 18.87 -6.55
N ILE A 73 -2.25 19.71 -5.54
CA ILE A 73 -1.60 21.03 -5.70
C ILE A 73 -0.16 20.85 -6.19
N ASN A 74 0.63 20.00 -5.54
CA ASN A 74 2.05 19.81 -5.83
C ASN A 74 2.29 19.18 -7.21
N THR A 75 1.36 18.32 -7.66
CA THR A 75 1.44 17.70 -8.99
C THR A 75 0.71 18.48 -10.08
N GLY A 76 0.16 19.66 -9.76
CA GLY A 76 -0.55 20.52 -10.73
C GLY A 76 -1.85 19.90 -11.26
N LYS A 77 -2.47 18.98 -10.52
CA LYS A 77 -3.73 18.33 -10.91
C LYS A 77 -4.94 19.09 -10.39
N ASP A 78 -6.02 19.04 -11.11
CA ASP A 78 -7.24 19.80 -10.81
C ASP A 78 -8.25 18.93 -10.03
N LEU A 79 -8.27 19.07 -8.72
CA LEU A 79 -9.20 18.37 -7.83
C LEU A 79 -10.67 18.71 -8.13
N SER A 80 -10.97 19.92 -8.63
CA SER A 80 -12.36 20.35 -8.90
C SER A 80 -13.05 19.54 -10.00
N LYS A 81 -12.29 18.79 -10.82
CA LYS A 81 -12.80 17.86 -11.83
C LYS A 81 -13.19 16.50 -11.28
N LYS A 82 -12.94 16.26 -10.01
CA LYS A 82 -13.18 14.97 -9.35
C LYS A 82 -14.37 15.08 -8.39
N GLY A 83 -15.03 13.96 -8.15
CA GLY A 83 -16.25 13.93 -7.33
C GLY A 83 -16.28 12.83 -6.28
N THR A 84 -15.32 11.89 -6.31
CA THR A 84 -15.27 10.79 -5.34
C THR A 84 -13.86 10.50 -4.87
N VAL A 85 -13.73 10.05 -3.61
CA VAL A 85 -12.49 9.56 -3.01
C VAL A 85 -12.67 8.11 -2.55
N ASP A 86 -11.72 7.24 -2.92
CA ASP A 86 -11.66 5.85 -2.48
C ASP A 86 -11.00 5.78 -1.10
N ILE A 87 -11.80 5.54 -0.05
CA ILE A 87 -11.31 5.49 1.33
C ILE A 87 -11.06 4.03 1.73
N ARG A 88 -9.84 3.75 2.21
CA ARG A 88 -9.43 2.42 2.67
C ARG A 88 -8.90 2.49 4.09
N TYR A 89 -9.32 1.54 4.94
CA TYR A 89 -8.92 1.51 6.35
C TYR A 89 -9.16 0.14 6.99
N ASN A 90 -8.50 -0.08 8.12
CA ASN A 90 -8.83 -1.20 8.99
C ASN A 90 -10.01 -0.84 9.90
N ILE A 91 -10.92 -1.78 10.09
CA ILE A 91 -12.06 -1.63 11.01
C ILE A 91 -11.52 -1.27 12.39
N GLY A 92 -12.18 -0.34 13.07
CA GLY A 92 -11.74 0.28 14.33
C GLY A 92 -11.30 1.74 14.19
N PHE A 93 -11.03 2.21 12.95
CA PHE A 93 -10.63 3.60 12.68
C PHE A 93 -11.78 4.55 12.34
N GLU A 94 -13.03 4.13 12.50
CA GLU A 94 -14.23 4.85 12.03
C GLU A 94 -14.33 6.27 12.56
N ARG A 95 -13.82 6.58 13.76
CA ARG A 95 -13.83 7.95 14.27
C ARG A 95 -12.98 8.90 13.41
N ILE A 96 -11.80 8.44 12.99
CA ILE A 96 -10.93 9.22 12.09
C ILE A 96 -11.59 9.31 10.71
N ILE A 97 -12.12 8.20 10.18
CA ILE A 97 -12.78 8.15 8.88
C ILE A 97 -14.01 9.04 8.84
N ARG A 98 -14.84 9.09 9.91
CA ARG A 98 -15.98 9.99 10.00
C ARG A 98 -15.58 11.46 9.87
N ALA A 99 -14.52 11.87 10.55
CA ALA A 99 -13.97 13.23 10.44
C ALA A 99 -13.38 13.48 9.04
N ALA A 100 -12.65 12.50 8.48
CA ALA A 100 -12.09 12.60 7.14
C ALA A 100 -13.17 12.73 6.05
N ILE A 101 -14.28 11.99 6.14
CA ILE A 101 -15.42 12.11 5.20
C ILE A 101 -15.97 13.54 5.19
N LYS A 102 -16.08 14.19 6.35
CA LYS A 102 -16.52 15.59 6.43
C LYS A 102 -15.54 16.52 5.72
N ASN A 103 -14.23 16.34 5.96
CA ASN A 103 -13.19 17.14 5.30
C ASN A 103 -13.18 16.93 3.77
N PHE A 104 -13.39 15.69 3.30
CA PHE A 104 -13.51 15.40 1.87
C PHE A 104 -14.77 16.01 1.26
N ALA A 105 -15.88 16.04 1.99
CA ALA A 105 -17.10 16.71 1.54
C ALA A 105 -16.88 18.22 1.33
N ASP A 106 -16.09 18.88 2.19
CA ASP A 106 -15.68 20.29 2.01
C ASP A 106 -14.80 20.50 0.78
N MET A 107 -14.14 19.46 0.28
CA MET A 107 -13.40 19.45 -0.99
C MET A 107 -14.27 19.08 -2.19
N GLY A 108 -15.56 18.82 -2.01
CA GLY A 108 -16.49 18.40 -3.06
C GLY A 108 -16.45 16.90 -3.38
N LEU A 109 -15.81 16.08 -2.54
CA LEU A 109 -15.64 14.65 -2.75
C LEU A 109 -16.62 13.84 -1.92
N LYS A 110 -17.30 12.87 -2.56
CA LYS A 110 -18.11 11.85 -1.90
C LYS A 110 -17.26 10.61 -1.60
N PRO A 111 -17.42 9.97 -0.44
CA PRO A 111 -16.66 8.75 -0.12
C PRO A 111 -17.16 7.57 -0.97
N VAL A 112 -16.23 6.74 -1.38
CA VAL A 112 -16.45 5.37 -1.86
C VAL A 112 -15.70 4.46 -0.92
N ILE A 113 -16.44 3.57 -0.23
CA ILE A 113 -15.89 2.58 0.71
C ILE A 113 -16.49 1.23 0.33
N TYR A 114 -15.70 0.40 -0.34
CA TYR A 114 -16.17 -0.85 -0.91
C TYR A 114 -15.72 -2.07 -0.08
N PRO A 115 -16.36 -3.24 -0.22
CA PRO A 115 -15.89 -4.48 0.37
C PRO A 115 -14.46 -4.81 -0.08
N GLY A 116 -13.52 -4.95 0.90
CA GLY A 116 -12.08 -5.03 0.66
C GLY A 116 -11.34 -3.68 0.69
N GLY A 117 -12.06 -2.54 0.77
CA GLY A 117 -11.49 -1.25 1.14
C GLY A 117 -11.53 -1.04 2.66
N TYR A 118 -12.48 -1.65 3.36
CA TYR A 118 -12.44 -1.86 4.81
C TYR A 118 -12.08 -3.32 5.09
N VAL A 119 -11.17 -3.53 6.01
CA VAL A 119 -10.65 -4.86 6.35
C VAL A 119 -10.52 -5.01 7.86
N SER A 120 -10.59 -6.25 8.35
CA SER A 120 -10.20 -6.63 9.70
C SER A 120 -8.86 -7.33 9.70
N THR A 121 -8.23 -7.41 10.86
CA THR A 121 -7.01 -8.20 11.03
C THR A 121 -7.31 -9.69 10.81
N MET A 122 -6.39 -10.36 10.12
CA MET A 122 -6.59 -11.76 9.74
C MET A 122 -6.47 -12.71 10.94
N PRO A 123 -7.52 -13.47 11.29
CA PRO A 123 -7.50 -14.32 12.47
C PRO A 123 -6.61 -15.56 12.32
N ASN A 124 -6.33 -16.00 11.11
CA ASN A 124 -5.50 -17.16 10.82
C ASN A 124 -4.61 -16.92 9.60
N LYS A 125 -3.40 -16.38 9.86
CA LYS A 125 -2.43 -16.06 8.81
C LYS A 125 -1.94 -17.30 8.05
N GLN A 126 -1.83 -18.47 8.73
CA GLN A 126 -1.45 -19.73 8.09
C GLN A 126 -2.52 -20.19 7.09
N TYR A 127 -3.80 -20.10 7.45
CA TYR A 127 -4.89 -20.43 6.53
C TYR A 127 -4.82 -19.58 5.25
N TRP A 128 -4.63 -18.28 5.39
CA TRP A 128 -4.47 -17.39 4.24
C TRP A 128 -3.24 -17.76 3.39
N PHE A 129 -2.12 -18.09 4.03
CA PHE A 129 -0.90 -18.49 3.33
C PHE A 129 -1.08 -19.78 2.55
N ASP A 130 -1.75 -20.77 3.13
CA ASP A 130 -2.03 -22.05 2.48
C ASP A 130 -2.94 -21.89 1.24
N HIS A 131 -3.84 -20.93 1.24
CA HIS A 131 -4.89 -20.75 0.21
C HIS A 131 -4.64 -19.58 -0.76
N LYS A 132 -3.51 -18.90 -0.66
CA LYS A 132 -3.22 -17.71 -1.49
C LYS A 132 -3.16 -18.01 -3.00
N PHE A 133 -2.93 -19.25 -3.39
CA PHE A 133 -2.82 -19.69 -4.78
C PHE A 133 -3.91 -20.70 -5.19
N ASP A 134 -5.04 -20.74 -4.51
CA ASP A 134 -6.17 -21.61 -4.88
C ASP A 134 -6.65 -21.40 -6.33
N GLU A 135 -6.38 -20.23 -6.91
CA GLU A 135 -6.67 -19.96 -8.31
C GLU A 135 -5.91 -20.89 -9.29
N ALA A 136 -4.84 -21.57 -8.85
CA ALA A 136 -4.14 -22.58 -9.64
C ALA A 136 -5.09 -23.67 -10.18
N LEU A 137 -6.20 -23.92 -9.49
CA LEU A 137 -7.23 -24.87 -9.89
C LEU A 137 -7.95 -24.52 -11.20
N TYR A 138 -8.02 -23.21 -11.55
CA TYR A 138 -8.83 -22.75 -12.66
C TYR A 138 -8.19 -21.62 -13.50
N LEU A 139 -6.99 -21.17 -13.15
CA LEU A 139 -6.30 -20.11 -13.85
C LEU A 139 -5.78 -20.60 -15.20
N ASP A 140 -6.47 -20.20 -16.26
CA ASP A 140 -6.10 -20.44 -17.66
C ASP A 140 -6.31 -19.18 -18.53
N LYS A 141 -5.84 -19.24 -19.77
CA LYS A 141 -5.97 -18.12 -20.74
C LYS A 141 -7.42 -17.74 -21.01
N ALA A 142 -8.33 -18.72 -21.02
CA ALA A 142 -9.73 -18.48 -21.28
C ALA A 142 -10.41 -17.78 -20.09
N TYR A 143 -10.05 -18.16 -18.89
CA TYR A 143 -10.50 -17.49 -17.66
C TYR A 143 -10.04 -16.04 -17.62
N VAL A 144 -8.74 -15.79 -17.82
CA VAL A 144 -8.16 -14.43 -17.83
C VAL A 144 -8.83 -13.56 -18.88
N LYS A 145 -8.99 -14.07 -20.11
CA LYS A 145 -9.66 -13.34 -21.20
C LYS A 145 -11.08 -12.91 -20.80
N ARG A 146 -11.89 -13.87 -20.31
CA ARG A 146 -13.27 -13.58 -19.86
C ARG A 146 -13.31 -12.57 -18.72
N LYS A 147 -12.37 -12.66 -17.77
CA LYS A 147 -12.28 -11.76 -16.63
C LYS A 147 -11.96 -10.32 -17.06
N LEU A 148 -11.01 -10.13 -17.99
CA LEU A 148 -10.66 -8.84 -18.57
C LEU A 148 -11.81 -8.26 -19.39
N GLU A 149 -12.46 -9.06 -20.26
CA GLU A 149 -13.62 -8.63 -21.06
C GLU A 149 -14.78 -8.17 -20.16
N ALA A 150 -15.11 -8.94 -19.13
CA ALA A 150 -16.17 -8.58 -18.19
C ALA A 150 -15.85 -7.30 -17.39
N ALA A 151 -14.58 -7.12 -16.99
CA ALA A 151 -14.13 -5.90 -16.34
C ALA A 151 -14.24 -4.69 -17.25
N ARG A 152 -13.77 -4.79 -18.49
CA ARG A 152 -13.87 -3.72 -19.50
C ARG A 152 -15.31 -3.31 -19.73
N GLN A 153 -16.22 -4.26 -19.90
CA GLN A 153 -17.65 -3.97 -20.05
C GLN A 153 -18.21 -3.24 -18.83
N ALA A 154 -17.86 -3.68 -17.62
CA ALA A 154 -18.31 -3.05 -16.38
C ALA A 154 -17.85 -1.60 -16.25
N TYR A 155 -16.57 -1.33 -16.58
CA TYR A 155 -16.03 0.05 -16.59
C TYR A 155 -16.64 0.90 -17.70
N GLU A 156 -16.82 0.36 -18.91
CA GLU A 156 -17.43 1.12 -20.03
C GLU A 156 -18.86 1.57 -19.69
N MET A 157 -19.66 0.72 -19.04
CA MET A 157 -21.01 1.09 -18.58
C MET A 157 -21.00 2.19 -17.52
N ARG A 158 -19.88 2.40 -16.82
CA ARG A 158 -19.74 3.33 -15.68
C ARG A 158 -18.62 4.35 -15.88
N LYS A 159 -18.21 4.58 -17.11
CA LYS A 159 -17.06 5.43 -17.41
C LYS A 159 -17.14 6.83 -16.82
N ASP A 160 -18.34 7.42 -16.79
CA ASP A 160 -18.53 8.75 -16.25
C ASP A 160 -18.33 8.78 -14.71
N ILE A 161 -18.77 7.71 -14.02
CA ILE A 161 -18.55 7.56 -12.56
C ILE A 161 -17.07 7.27 -12.31
N ALA A 162 -16.45 6.39 -13.08
CA ALA A 162 -15.03 6.05 -12.96
C ALA A 162 -14.13 7.28 -13.16
N ALA A 163 -14.44 8.13 -14.13
CA ALA A 163 -13.71 9.36 -14.40
C ALA A 163 -13.74 10.37 -13.24
N MET A 164 -14.76 10.28 -12.36
CA MET A 164 -14.88 11.15 -11.18
C MET A 164 -13.97 10.74 -10.02
N MET A 165 -13.31 9.58 -10.08
CA MET A 165 -12.44 9.11 -9.00
C MET A 165 -11.19 9.98 -8.86
N ALA A 166 -10.98 10.54 -7.66
CA ALA A 166 -9.83 11.37 -7.32
C ALA A 166 -8.61 10.54 -6.86
N GLY A 167 -8.81 9.25 -6.60
CA GLY A 167 -7.80 8.31 -6.12
C GLY A 167 -7.98 7.89 -4.66
N PRO A 168 -7.13 7.01 -4.15
CA PRO A 168 -7.29 6.45 -2.83
C PRO A 168 -6.76 7.35 -1.71
N ALA A 169 -7.43 7.26 -0.57
CA ALA A 169 -7.00 7.80 0.71
C ALA A 169 -6.97 6.65 1.72
N VAL A 170 -5.79 6.25 2.17
CA VAL A 170 -5.54 4.98 2.84
C VAL A 170 -5.04 5.19 4.27
N ILE A 171 -5.65 4.49 5.22
CA ILE A 171 -5.05 4.26 6.55
C ILE A 171 -4.49 2.85 6.55
N GLU A 172 -3.17 2.74 6.65
CA GLU A 172 -2.45 1.49 6.84
C GLU A 172 -2.22 1.22 8.32
N ILE A 173 -1.92 -0.02 8.64
CA ILE A 173 -1.60 -0.44 10.00
C ILE A 173 -0.20 -1.05 10.06
N PHE A 174 0.38 -1.05 11.25
CA PHE A 174 1.61 -1.76 11.55
C PHE A 174 1.61 -2.23 13.01
N GLY A 175 2.56 -3.12 13.35
CA GLY A 175 2.73 -3.65 14.70
C GLY A 175 2.03 -4.98 14.93
N GLU A 176 1.68 -5.67 13.84
CA GLU A 176 1.20 -7.05 13.87
C GLU A 176 2.29 -7.98 14.38
N THR A 177 1.88 -9.03 15.08
CA THR A 177 2.79 -10.09 15.51
C THR A 177 3.46 -10.74 14.29
N PRO A 178 4.79 -10.86 14.30
CA PRO A 178 5.52 -11.53 13.24
C PRO A 178 4.98 -12.92 12.94
N PHE A 179 4.81 -13.23 11.66
CA PHE A 179 4.31 -14.50 11.19
C PHE A 179 5.35 -15.22 10.32
N GLU A 180 5.67 -16.44 10.68
CA GLU A 180 6.49 -17.35 9.89
C GLU A 180 5.59 -18.50 9.42
N PRO A 181 5.30 -18.61 8.12
CA PRO A 181 4.41 -19.65 7.61
C PRO A 181 5.10 -21.02 7.58
N GLU A 182 4.30 -22.06 7.72
CA GLU A 182 4.71 -23.43 7.40
C GLU A 182 4.36 -23.74 5.92
N ASN A 183 5.32 -24.26 5.16
CA ASN A 183 5.05 -24.76 3.82
C ASN A 183 4.33 -26.12 3.90
N LYS A 184 3.17 -26.22 3.28
CA LYS A 184 2.38 -27.46 3.22
C LYS A 184 2.34 -28.00 1.79
N LYS A 185 2.60 -29.30 1.64
CA LYS A 185 2.58 -29.97 0.32
C LYS A 185 1.20 -29.98 -0.31
N GLU A 186 0.16 -29.87 0.50
CA GLU A 186 -1.24 -29.85 0.10
C GLU A 186 -1.69 -28.48 -0.42
N ALA A 187 -0.95 -27.40 -0.09
CA ALA A 187 -1.24 -26.07 -0.58
C ALA A 187 -0.96 -25.96 -2.09
N TYR A 188 -1.83 -25.25 -2.81
CA TYR A 188 -1.64 -25.05 -4.24
C TYR A 188 -0.55 -24.02 -4.51
N SER A 189 0.21 -24.26 -5.60
CA SER A 189 1.18 -23.32 -6.15
C SER A 189 0.89 -23.07 -7.62
N LEU A 190 1.19 -21.88 -8.10
CA LEU A 190 1.07 -21.56 -9.52
C LEU A 190 2.22 -22.19 -10.29
N SER A 191 1.92 -22.91 -11.38
CA SER A 191 2.94 -23.30 -12.35
C SER A 191 3.61 -22.08 -12.98
N LEU A 192 4.79 -22.23 -13.58
CA LEU A 192 5.48 -21.13 -14.27
C LEU A 192 4.60 -20.47 -15.35
N GLU A 193 3.80 -21.24 -16.08
CA GLU A 193 2.87 -20.70 -17.06
C GLU A 193 1.76 -19.88 -16.37
N GLN A 194 1.21 -20.36 -15.26
CA GLN A 194 0.18 -19.66 -14.51
C GLN A 194 0.71 -18.39 -13.84
N GLN A 195 1.94 -18.39 -13.32
CA GLN A 195 2.59 -17.22 -12.75
C GLN A 195 2.73 -16.10 -13.80
N LYS A 196 3.22 -16.46 -14.99
CA LYS A 196 3.30 -15.52 -16.11
C LYS A 196 1.91 -15.00 -16.49
N LEU A 197 0.94 -15.87 -16.61
CA LEU A 197 -0.43 -15.52 -16.97
C LEU A 197 -1.05 -14.59 -15.90
N HIS A 198 -0.77 -14.83 -14.62
CA HIS A 198 -1.23 -13.97 -13.52
C HIS A 198 -0.59 -12.57 -13.60
N ALA A 199 0.72 -12.50 -13.83
CA ALA A 199 1.43 -11.22 -13.98
C ALA A 199 0.93 -10.43 -15.20
N ASP A 200 0.76 -11.09 -16.35
CA ASP A 200 0.20 -10.50 -17.57
C ASP A 200 -1.23 -9.97 -17.31
N TYR A 201 -2.06 -10.75 -16.61
CA TYR A 201 -3.41 -10.33 -16.22
C TYR A 201 -3.42 -9.07 -15.36
N ILE A 202 -2.57 -8.99 -14.34
CA ILE A 202 -2.49 -7.80 -13.46
C ILE A 202 -2.10 -6.59 -14.30
N THR A 203 -1.08 -6.72 -15.16
CA THR A 203 -0.59 -5.63 -16.02
C THR A 203 -1.68 -5.14 -16.99
N ASP A 204 -2.36 -6.06 -17.66
CA ASP A 204 -3.41 -5.72 -18.62
C ASP A 204 -4.64 -5.12 -17.93
N TYR A 205 -5.00 -5.64 -16.73
CA TYR A 205 -6.08 -5.08 -15.92
C TYR A 205 -5.77 -3.65 -15.48
N GLN A 206 -4.57 -3.39 -14.95
CA GLN A 206 -4.16 -2.05 -14.54
C GLN A 206 -4.13 -1.07 -15.71
N ARG A 207 -3.60 -1.49 -16.88
CA ARG A 207 -3.61 -0.68 -18.09
C ARG A 207 -5.03 -0.36 -18.53
N MET A 208 -5.92 -1.34 -18.54
CA MET A 208 -7.33 -1.15 -18.86
C MET A 208 -8.03 -0.17 -17.90
N VAL A 209 -7.77 -0.28 -16.59
CA VAL A 209 -8.35 0.65 -15.60
C VAL A 209 -7.91 2.09 -15.83
N GLN A 210 -6.67 2.31 -16.28
CA GLN A 210 -6.17 3.66 -16.60
C GLN A 210 -6.90 4.33 -17.77
N ASP A 211 -7.55 3.55 -18.66
CA ASP A 211 -8.39 4.11 -19.73
C ASP A 211 -9.61 4.86 -19.14
N TYR A 212 -10.08 4.47 -17.95
CA TYR A 212 -11.27 5.00 -17.28
C TYR A 212 -10.93 5.90 -16.09
N ILE A 213 -9.90 5.54 -15.33
CA ILE A 213 -9.43 6.27 -14.14
C ILE A 213 -7.99 6.70 -14.40
N LYS A 214 -7.84 7.84 -15.05
CA LYS A 214 -6.53 8.32 -15.53
C LYS A 214 -5.58 8.65 -14.38
N GLY A 215 -4.37 8.09 -14.45
CA GLY A 215 -3.34 8.26 -13.42
C GLY A 215 -2.84 9.69 -13.27
N ASP A 216 -2.78 10.44 -14.37
CA ASP A 216 -2.37 11.84 -14.41
C ASP A 216 -3.43 12.82 -13.87
N GLU A 217 -4.65 12.36 -13.62
CA GLU A 217 -5.74 13.17 -13.08
C GLU A 217 -6.07 12.84 -11.61
N ARG A 218 -5.38 11.90 -10.99
CA ARG A 218 -5.63 11.46 -9.60
C ARG A 218 -4.40 11.62 -8.73
N SER A 219 -4.63 11.66 -7.42
CA SER A 219 -3.59 11.59 -6.41
C SER A 219 -3.91 10.46 -5.43
N PHE A 220 -3.11 10.33 -4.39
CA PHE A 220 -3.38 9.43 -3.27
C PHE A 220 -2.75 10.00 -2.00
N THR A 221 -3.16 9.50 -0.87
CA THR A 221 -2.43 9.69 0.38
C THR A 221 -2.50 8.42 1.23
N ILE A 222 -1.44 8.14 1.95
CA ILE A 222 -1.34 7.01 2.86
C ILE A 222 -0.86 7.54 4.21
N ILE A 223 -1.53 7.14 5.28
CA ILE A 223 -1.09 7.38 6.65
C ILE A 223 -1.08 6.06 7.41
N ALA A 224 -0.08 5.82 8.23
CA ALA A 224 0.05 4.57 8.98
C ALA A 224 -0.08 4.78 10.48
N PHE A 225 -0.73 3.82 11.15
CA PHE A 225 -0.87 3.80 12.61
C PHE A 225 -0.61 2.39 13.17
N PRO A 226 -0.07 2.29 14.40
CA PRO A 226 0.04 1.01 15.07
C PRO A 226 -1.33 0.50 15.51
N ILE A 227 -1.44 -0.84 15.68
CA ILE A 227 -2.63 -1.51 16.19
C ILE A 227 -2.40 -2.09 17.60
N PRO A 228 -3.46 -2.44 18.35
CA PRO A 228 -3.35 -3.01 19.69
C PRO A 228 -2.48 -4.27 19.82
N GLU A 229 -2.33 -5.05 18.74
CA GLU A 229 -1.43 -6.22 18.68
C GLU A 229 0.05 -5.86 18.96
N PHE A 230 0.43 -4.59 18.85
CA PHE A 230 1.73 -4.07 19.27
C PHE A 230 2.00 -4.36 20.77
N GLY A 231 0.98 -4.62 21.57
CA GLY A 231 1.07 -4.99 22.97
C GLY A 231 0.98 -3.82 23.94
N ASP A 232 1.56 -3.98 25.13
CA ASP A 232 1.41 -3.04 26.25
C ASP A 232 1.81 -1.60 25.91
N ASN A 233 2.74 -1.41 25.00
CA ASN A 233 3.23 -0.10 24.57
C ASN A 233 2.40 0.54 23.43
N PHE A 234 1.30 -0.09 23.00
CA PHE A 234 0.48 0.39 21.89
C PHE A 234 0.12 1.88 22.00
N LYS A 235 -0.41 2.31 23.16
CA LYS A 235 -0.87 3.70 23.36
C LYS A 235 0.28 4.71 23.31
N GLU A 236 1.46 4.33 23.78
CA GLU A 236 2.66 5.17 23.69
C GLU A 236 3.13 5.24 22.22
N MET A 237 3.24 4.09 21.57
CA MET A 237 3.63 4.01 20.17
C MET A 237 2.68 4.81 19.27
N PHE A 238 1.36 4.74 19.51
CA PHE A 238 0.39 5.53 18.76
C PHE A 238 0.65 7.03 18.92
N ARG A 239 0.91 7.51 20.14
CA ARG A 239 1.21 8.93 20.41
C ARG A 239 2.51 9.38 19.75
N GLU A 240 3.56 8.55 19.77
CA GLU A 240 4.82 8.87 19.07
C GLU A 240 4.62 8.87 17.56
N THR A 241 3.87 7.93 17.00
CA THR A 241 3.49 7.91 15.59
C THR A 241 2.74 9.19 15.18
N VAL A 242 1.81 9.66 16.00
CA VAL A 242 1.10 10.94 15.75
C VAL A 242 2.09 12.11 15.67
N LYS A 243 3.10 12.17 16.52
CA LYS A 243 4.13 13.24 16.45
C LYS A 243 4.89 13.20 15.14
N ILE A 244 5.24 12.01 14.65
CA ILE A 244 5.95 11.82 13.39
C ILE A 244 5.03 12.15 12.21
N ASN A 245 3.78 11.72 12.25
CA ASN A 245 2.78 11.99 11.21
C ASN A 245 2.43 13.48 11.10
N THR A 246 2.72 14.28 12.12
CA THR A 246 2.41 15.73 12.17
C THR A 246 3.65 16.61 12.06
N LEU A 247 4.76 16.11 11.49
CA LEU A 247 5.98 16.88 11.25
C LEU A 247 5.74 18.06 10.30
N ASP A 248 6.55 19.11 10.46
CA ASP A 248 6.52 20.31 9.62
C ASP A 248 7.00 19.98 8.19
N ALA A 249 6.05 19.85 7.27
CA ALA A 249 6.30 19.48 5.88
C ALA A 249 7.21 20.50 5.15
N GLU A 250 7.09 21.79 5.42
CA GLU A 250 7.92 22.82 4.77
C GLU A 250 9.38 22.71 5.21
N LYS A 251 9.61 22.53 6.51
CA LYS A 251 10.96 22.36 7.06
C LYS A 251 11.63 21.09 6.52
N TYR A 252 10.92 19.97 6.58
CA TYR A 252 11.47 18.70 6.10
C TYR A 252 11.65 18.67 4.58
N GLY A 253 10.74 19.28 3.84
CA GLY A 253 10.90 19.44 2.38
C GLY A 253 12.19 20.14 2.00
N ARG A 254 12.57 21.21 2.74
CA ARG A 254 13.86 21.88 2.52
C ARG A 254 15.07 21.00 2.87
N VAL A 255 14.97 20.17 3.91
CA VAL A 255 16.04 19.23 4.27
C VAL A 255 16.19 18.14 3.19
N GLN A 256 15.09 17.54 2.79
CA GLN A 256 15.07 16.52 1.75
C GLN A 256 15.58 17.05 0.41
N GLN A 257 15.19 18.29 0.04
CA GLN A 257 15.70 18.90 -1.20
C GLN A 257 17.22 19.05 -1.21
N ARG A 258 17.85 19.38 -0.08
CA ARG A 258 19.31 19.44 0.00
C ARG A 258 19.96 18.07 -0.21
N ILE A 259 19.32 17.00 0.21
CA ILE A 259 19.78 15.62 -0.05
C ILE A 259 19.67 15.33 -1.55
N ILE A 260 18.55 15.66 -2.17
CA ILE A 260 18.33 15.51 -3.61
C ILE A 260 19.36 16.29 -4.41
N ASP A 261 19.63 17.54 -4.07
CA ASP A 261 20.63 18.40 -4.75
C ASP A 261 22.05 17.79 -4.79
N VAL A 262 22.34 16.91 -3.83
CA VAL A 262 23.61 16.15 -3.79
C VAL A 262 23.50 14.86 -4.61
N LEU A 263 22.42 14.12 -4.43
CA LEU A 263 22.19 12.82 -5.08
C LEU A 263 22.02 12.95 -6.60
N ASP A 264 21.41 14.02 -7.08
CA ASP A 264 21.24 14.31 -8.51
C ASP A 264 22.55 14.47 -9.30
N LYS A 265 23.67 14.69 -8.59
CA LYS A 265 25.02 14.79 -9.19
C LYS A 265 25.73 13.44 -9.27
N ALA A 266 25.13 12.39 -8.71
CA ALA A 266 25.76 11.08 -8.64
C ALA A 266 25.51 10.28 -9.93
N GLU A 267 26.55 9.60 -10.43
CA GLU A 267 26.41 8.60 -11.49
C GLU A 267 25.82 7.30 -10.96
N TYR A 268 26.12 6.96 -9.72
CA TYR A 268 25.59 5.81 -9.00
C TYR A 268 25.52 6.08 -7.49
N VAL A 269 24.65 5.36 -6.81
CA VAL A 269 24.59 5.31 -5.35
C VAL A 269 25.10 3.95 -4.88
N ARG A 270 26.08 3.94 -3.98
CA ARG A 270 26.60 2.72 -3.38
C ARG A 270 26.00 2.52 -1.99
N VAL A 271 25.37 1.38 -1.78
CA VAL A 271 24.87 0.96 -0.46
C VAL A 271 25.80 -0.12 0.08
N VAL A 272 26.32 0.10 1.29
CA VAL A 272 27.23 -0.83 1.96
C VAL A 272 26.69 -1.17 3.33
N GLY A 273 26.54 -2.45 3.60
CA GLY A 273 26.12 -2.96 4.89
C GLY A 273 27.16 -2.68 5.99
N LYS A 274 26.71 -2.72 7.24
CA LYS A 274 27.57 -2.55 8.42
C LYS A 274 27.43 -3.76 9.36
N GLY A 275 28.54 -4.12 9.99
CA GLY A 275 28.59 -5.30 10.88
C GLY A 275 28.43 -6.59 10.07
N GLU A 276 27.44 -7.39 10.43
CA GLU A 276 27.15 -8.66 9.76
C GLU A 276 26.30 -8.51 8.49
N ASN A 277 25.81 -7.31 8.19
CA ASN A 277 25.05 -7.06 6.98
C ASN A 277 25.96 -7.08 5.75
N LYS A 278 25.69 -8.01 4.81
CA LYS A 278 26.50 -8.28 3.62
C LYS A 278 26.16 -7.40 2.42
N THR A 279 25.26 -6.42 2.57
CA THR A 279 24.87 -5.55 1.46
C THR A 279 26.09 -4.86 0.86
N TYR A 280 26.25 -5.01 -0.44
CA TYR A 280 27.19 -4.27 -1.25
C TYR A 280 26.62 -4.15 -2.66
N ILE A 281 25.94 -3.05 -2.94
CA ILE A 281 25.26 -2.85 -4.21
C ILE A 281 25.54 -1.44 -4.75
N ASN A 282 25.84 -1.35 -6.04
CA ASN A 282 25.91 -0.11 -6.80
C ASN A 282 24.63 0.04 -7.61
N VAL A 283 23.89 1.08 -7.31
CA VAL A 283 22.61 1.41 -7.97
C VAL A 283 22.88 2.51 -8.98
N GLN A 284 22.72 2.21 -10.26
CA GLN A 284 23.02 3.13 -11.35
C GLN A 284 21.92 4.21 -11.48
N MET A 285 22.33 5.48 -11.58
CA MET A 285 21.42 6.60 -11.77
C MET A 285 21.26 6.95 -13.26
N HIS A 286 20.14 7.60 -13.60
CA HIS A 286 19.97 8.18 -14.92
C HIS A 286 20.81 9.45 -15.06
N GLU A 287 21.34 9.69 -16.25
CA GLU A 287 21.98 10.96 -16.59
C GLU A 287 20.93 12.04 -16.78
N LEU A 288 21.02 13.13 -16.01
CA LEU A 288 20.13 14.28 -16.16
C LEU A 288 20.60 15.13 -17.37
N LYS A 289 19.80 15.18 -18.43
CA LYS A 289 20.12 15.97 -19.63
C LYS A 289 20.00 17.47 -19.35
N ASN A 290 19.10 17.85 -18.48
CA ASN A 290 18.88 19.23 -18.08
C ASN A 290 18.72 19.32 -16.54
N PRO A 291 19.83 19.35 -15.77
CA PRO A 291 19.79 19.36 -14.30
C PRO A 291 19.02 20.54 -13.68
N SER A 292 18.70 21.60 -14.47
CA SER A 292 17.90 22.71 -13.98
C SER A 292 16.39 22.48 -14.05
N LYS A 293 15.96 21.39 -14.70
CA LYS A 293 14.54 21.04 -14.94
C LYS A 293 14.22 19.60 -14.63
N GLU A 294 15.23 18.78 -14.39
CA GLU A 294 15.10 17.33 -14.19
C GLU A 294 15.74 16.96 -12.85
N THR A 295 15.21 15.94 -12.22
CA THR A 295 15.75 15.31 -11.01
C THR A 295 15.60 13.80 -11.12
N ASN A 296 16.53 13.07 -10.50
CA ASN A 296 16.44 11.62 -10.34
C ASN A 296 15.60 11.21 -9.11
N PHE A 297 15.37 12.15 -8.19
CA PHE A 297 14.78 11.82 -6.89
C PHE A 297 13.49 12.59 -6.64
N GLU A 298 12.50 11.92 -6.10
CA GLU A 298 11.26 12.50 -5.61
C GLU A 298 11.45 12.99 -4.18
N ASN A 299 11.00 14.21 -3.91
CA ASN A 299 10.92 14.77 -2.57
C ASN A 299 9.57 14.39 -1.97
N CYS A 300 9.53 13.25 -1.23
CA CYS A 300 8.30 12.73 -0.65
C CYS A 300 7.87 13.57 0.55
N LEU A 301 6.87 14.39 0.34
CA LEU A 301 6.24 15.20 1.37
C LEU A 301 4.95 14.52 1.87
N ALA A 302 4.32 15.11 2.87
CA ALA A 302 3.06 14.62 3.44
C ALA A 302 1.84 14.79 2.50
N ASP A 303 2.10 14.91 1.22
CA ASP A 303 1.12 14.95 0.13
C ASP A 303 0.87 13.56 -0.50
N VAL A 304 1.69 12.58 -0.16
CA VAL A 304 1.59 11.20 -0.67
C VAL A 304 1.66 10.21 0.49
N ASN A 305 2.82 10.15 1.18
CA ASN A 305 3.05 9.26 2.31
C ASN A 305 3.19 10.05 3.62
N ILE A 306 2.51 9.61 4.66
CA ILE A 306 2.62 10.16 6.01
C ILE A 306 3.10 9.03 6.94
N PRO A 307 4.24 9.19 7.64
CA PRO A 307 5.03 10.42 7.79
C PRO A 307 5.87 10.78 6.56
N LEU A 308 6.17 12.06 6.45
CA LEU A 308 7.19 12.55 5.51
C LEU A 308 8.59 12.20 6.02
N GLY A 309 9.62 12.32 5.17
CA GLY A 309 11.01 12.06 5.55
C GLY A 309 11.74 11.14 4.59
N GLU A 310 11.22 10.99 3.38
CA GLU A 310 11.74 10.09 2.35
C GLU A 310 12.15 10.87 1.10
N VAL A 311 13.29 10.48 0.50
CA VAL A 311 13.63 10.77 -0.88
C VAL A 311 13.84 9.46 -1.60
N PHE A 312 13.18 9.25 -2.73
CA PHE A 312 13.24 7.99 -3.46
C PHE A 312 13.47 8.20 -4.95
N THR A 313 13.89 7.15 -5.65
CA THR A 313 14.17 7.18 -7.07
C THR A 313 13.73 5.88 -7.74
N SER A 314 13.48 5.95 -9.05
CA SER A 314 13.44 4.78 -9.93
C SER A 314 14.79 4.69 -10.62
N PRO A 315 15.70 3.80 -10.19
CA PRO A 315 17.06 3.74 -10.70
C PRO A 315 17.11 3.15 -12.12
N LYS A 316 18.26 3.31 -12.77
CA LYS A 316 18.53 2.64 -14.02
C LYS A 316 18.87 1.17 -13.74
N LEU A 317 18.19 0.24 -14.39
CA LEU A 317 18.47 -1.19 -14.23
C LEU A 317 19.86 -1.54 -14.75
N SER A 318 20.15 -1.22 -16.02
CA SER A 318 21.44 -1.51 -16.62
C SER A 318 22.56 -0.78 -15.89
N GLY A 319 23.57 -1.54 -15.45
CA GLY A 319 24.68 -1.07 -14.65
C GLY A 319 24.48 -1.21 -13.13
N THR A 320 23.27 -1.57 -12.67
CA THR A 320 23.01 -1.86 -11.25
C THR A 320 23.44 -3.28 -10.92
N ASN A 321 24.43 -3.42 -10.00
CA ASN A 321 25.02 -4.71 -9.66
C ASN A 321 25.37 -4.79 -8.19
N GLY A 322 25.23 -5.98 -7.61
CA GLY A 322 25.67 -6.26 -6.25
C GLY A 322 24.72 -7.15 -5.47
N VAL A 323 24.89 -7.14 -4.17
CA VAL A 323 24.15 -7.95 -3.21
C VAL A 323 23.36 -7.05 -2.27
N LEU A 324 22.08 -7.31 -2.11
CA LEU A 324 21.24 -6.78 -1.04
C LEU A 324 21.07 -7.86 0.01
N HIS A 325 21.43 -7.58 1.25
CA HIS A 325 21.23 -8.46 2.39
C HIS A 325 20.44 -7.75 3.49
N VAL A 326 19.41 -8.40 3.98
CA VAL A 326 18.59 -7.91 5.09
C VAL A 326 18.48 -9.01 6.13
N SER A 327 18.99 -8.77 7.34
CA SER A 327 18.98 -9.76 8.42
C SER A 327 17.57 -10.19 8.83
N GLN A 328 16.62 -9.24 8.79
CA GLN A 328 15.21 -9.53 9.01
C GLN A 328 14.35 -8.46 8.32
N VAL A 329 13.33 -8.89 7.58
CA VAL A 329 12.36 -8.00 6.94
C VAL A 329 11.00 -8.66 6.87
N TYR A 330 9.94 -7.84 6.89
CA TYR A 330 8.56 -8.29 6.69
C TYR A 330 8.06 -7.74 5.36
N LEU A 331 7.62 -8.63 4.49
CA LEU A 331 7.04 -8.30 3.19
C LEU A 331 5.66 -8.97 3.09
N ASN A 332 4.61 -8.18 2.92
CA ASN A 332 3.22 -8.68 2.89
C ASN A 332 2.90 -9.57 4.11
N GLU A 333 3.24 -9.13 5.31
CA GLU A 333 3.10 -9.83 6.60
C GLU A 333 3.95 -11.11 6.75
N LEU A 334 4.70 -11.49 5.75
CA LEU A 334 5.60 -12.63 5.78
C LEU A 334 6.99 -12.22 6.27
N LYS A 335 7.50 -12.94 7.26
CA LYS A 335 8.86 -12.71 7.78
C LYS A 335 9.91 -13.39 6.90
N TYR A 336 10.98 -12.68 6.63
CA TYR A 336 12.19 -13.21 5.99
C TYR A 336 13.37 -13.02 6.93
N ASN A 337 14.14 -14.08 7.14
CA ASN A 337 15.37 -14.09 7.91
C ASN A 337 16.57 -14.20 6.94
N ASP A 338 17.57 -13.36 7.13
CA ASP A 338 18.79 -13.33 6.31
C ASP A 338 18.50 -13.36 4.81
N LEU A 339 17.54 -12.54 4.37
CA LEU A 339 17.20 -12.41 2.94
C LEU A 339 18.38 -11.82 2.19
N GLU A 340 18.93 -12.56 1.22
CA GLU A 340 20.00 -12.13 0.36
C GLU A 340 19.59 -12.25 -1.11
N ILE A 341 19.70 -11.16 -1.86
CA ILE A 341 19.37 -11.09 -3.28
C ILE A 341 20.56 -10.54 -4.05
N THR A 342 21.03 -11.26 -5.04
CA THR A 342 22.11 -10.84 -5.94
C THR A 342 21.53 -10.29 -7.23
N PHE A 343 21.98 -9.10 -7.60
CA PHE A 343 21.58 -8.42 -8.84
C PHE A 343 22.74 -8.36 -9.84
N GLU A 344 22.43 -8.63 -11.10
CA GLU A 344 23.30 -8.43 -12.23
C GLU A 344 22.55 -7.63 -13.31
N ASP A 345 23.09 -6.47 -13.66
CA ASP A 345 22.48 -5.55 -14.62
C ASP A 345 20.99 -5.21 -14.27
N GLY A 346 20.72 -5.03 -12.98
CA GLY A 346 19.41 -4.72 -12.40
C GLY A 346 18.42 -5.90 -12.31
N ARG A 347 18.85 -7.10 -12.74
CA ARG A 347 18.02 -8.31 -12.67
C ARG A 347 18.45 -9.21 -11.53
N VAL A 348 17.48 -9.86 -10.91
CA VAL A 348 17.75 -10.87 -9.89
C VAL A 348 18.43 -12.08 -10.55
N LYS A 349 19.62 -12.43 -10.05
CA LYS A 349 20.44 -13.56 -10.52
C LYS A 349 20.40 -14.73 -9.56
N ASP A 350 20.48 -14.47 -8.27
CA ASP A 350 20.43 -15.47 -7.21
C ASP A 350 19.80 -14.90 -5.96
N TYR A 351 19.27 -15.77 -5.11
CA TYR A 351 18.55 -15.37 -3.89
C TYR A 351 18.53 -16.52 -2.87
N THR A 352 18.51 -16.16 -1.58
CA THR A 352 18.40 -17.12 -0.48
C THR A 352 17.82 -16.44 0.76
N CYS A 353 17.34 -17.26 1.71
CA CYS A 353 16.98 -16.85 3.07
C CYS A 353 17.22 -18.00 4.03
N SER A 354 16.97 -17.80 5.32
CA SER A 354 17.15 -18.81 6.37
C SER A 354 15.83 -19.12 7.12
N ASN A 355 14.71 -19.10 6.43
CA ASN A 355 13.40 -19.39 7.03
C ASN A 355 13.12 -20.88 7.22
N PHE A 356 13.67 -21.73 6.34
CA PHE A 356 13.41 -23.18 6.31
C PHE A 356 14.72 -23.97 6.31
N ASP A 357 14.62 -25.26 6.68
CA ASP A 357 15.77 -26.16 6.80
C ASP A 357 16.44 -26.50 5.46
N THR A 358 15.71 -26.43 4.35
CA THR A 358 16.24 -26.75 3.03
C THR A 358 16.41 -25.51 2.16
N GLU A 359 17.44 -25.51 1.32
CA GLU A 359 17.66 -24.45 0.33
C GLU A 359 16.54 -24.36 -0.69
N GLU A 360 15.94 -25.50 -1.06
CA GLU A 360 14.84 -25.59 -2.01
C GLU A 360 13.60 -24.87 -1.46
N ASP A 361 13.21 -25.14 -0.22
CA ASP A 361 12.07 -24.48 0.43
C ASP A 361 12.30 -22.96 0.58
N ASN A 362 13.53 -22.55 0.96
CA ASN A 362 13.88 -21.15 1.05
C ASN A 362 13.80 -20.43 -0.32
N LYS A 363 14.32 -21.05 -1.38
CA LYS A 363 14.24 -20.49 -2.73
C LYS A 363 12.79 -20.45 -3.24
N GLN A 364 12.01 -21.51 -3.02
CA GLN A 364 10.59 -21.52 -3.38
C GLN A 364 9.81 -20.42 -2.66
N TYR A 365 10.05 -20.23 -1.38
CA TYR A 365 9.40 -19.20 -0.57
C TYR A 365 9.66 -17.78 -1.10
N ILE A 366 10.92 -17.47 -1.46
CA ILE A 366 11.26 -16.18 -2.06
C ILE A 366 10.62 -16.05 -3.45
N PHE A 367 10.72 -17.08 -4.25
CA PHE A 367 10.20 -17.07 -5.61
C PHE A 367 8.70 -16.82 -5.66
N GLU A 368 7.92 -17.57 -4.89
CA GLU A 368 6.46 -17.47 -4.87
C GLU A 368 5.92 -16.19 -4.26
N ASN A 369 6.66 -15.56 -3.36
CA ASN A 369 6.15 -14.40 -2.62
C ASN A 369 6.76 -13.08 -3.06
N ILE A 370 7.93 -13.10 -3.71
CA ILE A 370 8.64 -11.89 -4.17
C ILE A 370 8.81 -11.93 -5.69
N LEU A 371 9.55 -12.91 -6.19
CA LEU A 371 10.11 -12.85 -7.55
C LEU A 371 9.10 -13.10 -8.66
N TYR A 372 8.03 -13.85 -8.41
CA TYR A 372 7.02 -14.06 -9.45
C TYR A 372 6.33 -12.74 -9.90
N ARG A 373 6.49 -11.67 -9.10
CA ARG A 373 6.02 -10.32 -9.41
C ARG A 373 7.14 -9.35 -9.77
N HIS A 374 8.36 -9.60 -9.29
CA HIS A 374 9.48 -8.67 -9.33
C HIS A 374 10.77 -9.38 -9.71
N GLU A 375 11.12 -9.38 -11.00
CA GLU A 375 12.38 -9.96 -11.51
C GLU A 375 13.55 -8.96 -11.51
N THR A 376 13.30 -7.72 -11.13
CA THR A 376 14.27 -6.62 -11.18
C THR A 376 14.30 -5.85 -9.87
N LEU A 377 15.35 -5.06 -9.70
CA LEU A 377 15.49 -4.12 -8.60
C LEU A 377 14.36 -3.10 -8.64
#